data_cec97c99a15fd829b7750b490774fd2d
#
_entry.id   cec97c99a15fd829b7750b490774fd2d
#
_cell.length_a   1.000
_cell.length_b   1.000
_cell.length_c   1.000
_cell.angle_alpha   90.00
_cell.angle_beta   90.00
_cell.angle_gamma   90.00
#
_symmetry.space_group_name_H-M   'P 1'
#
loop_
_entity.id
_entity.type
_entity.pdbx_description
1 polymer ?
#
loop_
_entity_poly.entity_id
_entity_poly.type
_entity_poly.pdbx_seq_one_letter_code
_entity_poly.pdbx_strand_id
1 'polypeptide(L)'
;MSRTTIPPLKIQGIKSKAIPFIRESVDWNGRGRWIEPFLGSAVVPLNILPDLALLGDSNPNLIRFYKGIQEGMVTGESIRNFLELEGERLRQEGEGHYYRIRERFNSEGNPHDFLFLNRSCFNGLVRFNRKGGFNTPFCRKPDRFRPAYVTKICNQIEKAARIIAGRSWEFVCADWTELVREAGKDDFVYCDPPYAGRFNDYFNSWSDEDAERLEKSLKALPCPFLYSMWSENRYRRNERMHK
;
A
#
# COMPACT_ATOMS: atom_id res chain seq x y z
N MET A 1 -4.32 -22.16 10.80
CA MET A 1 -3.73 -20.88 10.28
C MET A 1 -4.81 -19.84 10.15
N SER A 2 -4.63 -18.63 10.69
CA SER A 2 -5.60 -17.55 10.56
C SER A 2 -5.68 -17.07 9.10
N ARG A 3 -6.88 -16.75 8.61
CA ARG A 3 -7.11 -16.28 7.25
C ARG A 3 -6.40 -14.93 7.03
N THR A 4 -5.65 -14.80 5.93
CA THR A 4 -4.96 -13.56 5.56
C THR A 4 -5.93 -12.37 5.46
N THR A 5 -5.62 -11.30 6.15
CA THR A 5 -6.35 -10.03 6.06
C THR A 5 -6.03 -9.35 4.72
N ILE A 6 -7.06 -9.09 3.95
CA ILE A 6 -6.93 -8.42 2.66
C ILE A 6 -7.13 -6.91 2.86
N PRO A 7 -6.16 -6.06 2.49
CA PRO A 7 -6.26 -4.63 2.69
C PRO A 7 -7.33 -3.97 1.80
N PRO A 8 -7.79 -2.75 2.16
CA PRO A 8 -8.76 -2.02 1.35
C PRO A 8 -8.21 -1.50 0.03
N LEU A 9 -6.92 -1.16 -0.07
CA LEU A 9 -6.28 -0.75 -1.32
C LEU A 9 -5.74 -1.93 -2.11
N LYS A 10 -5.86 -1.85 -3.43
CA LYS A 10 -5.21 -2.75 -4.38
C LYS A 10 -3.96 -2.08 -4.89
N ILE A 11 -2.81 -2.61 -4.55
CA ILE A 11 -1.51 -2.10 -5.03
C ILE A 11 -0.80 -3.23 -5.76
N GLN A 12 -0.06 -2.91 -6.82
CA GLN A 12 0.77 -3.88 -7.52
C GLN A 12 1.83 -4.43 -6.57
N GLY A 13 2.19 -5.69 -6.77
CA GLY A 13 3.17 -6.35 -5.91
C GLY A 13 2.67 -6.79 -4.54
N ILE A 14 1.34 -6.69 -4.27
CA ILE A 14 0.76 -7.08 -2.98
C ILE A 14 1.20 -8.47 -2.53
N LYS A 15 1.70 -8.57 -1.30
CA LYS A 15 2.30 -9.79 -0.72
C LYS A 15 1.30 -10.74 -0.04
N SER A 16 0.00 -10.67 -0.37
CA SER A 16 -1.03 -11.49 0.30
C SER A 16 -0.73 -13.00 0.30
N LYS A 17 -0.13 -13.51 -0.77
CA LYS A 17 0.27 -14.92 -0.89
C LYS A 17 1.55 -15.25 -0.11
N ALA A 18 2.39 -14.26 0.13
CA ALA A 18 3.65 -14.41 0.85
C ALA A 18 3.50 -14.27 2.38
N ILE A 19 2.34 -13.84 2.87
CA ILE A 19 2.10 -13.63 4.32
C ILE A 19 2.46 -14.84 5.19
N PRO A 20 2.09 -16.10 4.84
CA PRO A 20 2.51 -17.25 5.64
C PRO A 20 4.04 -17.34 5.76
N PHE A 21 4.74 -17.23 4.64
CA PHE A 21 6.21 -17.26 4.58
C PHE A 21 6.84 -16.10 5.35
N ILE A 22 6.31 -14.86 5.20
CA ILE A 22 6.80 -13.68 5.94
C ILE A 22 6.69 -13.93 7.45
N ARG A 23 5.54 -14.45 7.94
CA ARG A 23 5.35 -14.77 9.36
C ARG A 23 6.36 -15.78 9.90
N GLU A 24 6.68 -16.80 9.11
CA GLU A 24 7.65 -17.83 9.47
C GLU A 24 9.10 -17.30 9.44
N SER A 25 9.38 -16.30 8.61
CA SER A 25 10.70 -15.70 8.44
C SER A 25 10.99 -14.57 9.44
N VAL A 26 9.99 -14.07 10.16
CA VAL A 26 10.16 -13.00 11.15
C VAL A 26 10.68 -13.58 12.46
N ASP A 27 11.97 -13.41 12.72
CA ASP A 27 12.61 -13.69 14.01
C ASP A 27 12.77 -12.37 14.79
N TRP A 28 11.72 -12.01 15.54
CA TRP A 28 11.67 -10.77 16.30
C TRP A 28 10.81 -10.92 17.55
N ASN A 29 11.31 -10.38 18.66
CA ASN A 29 10.66 -10.52 19.96
C ASN A 29 9.50 -9.56 20.22
N GLY A 30 9.20 -8.64 19.29
CA GLY A 30 8.10 -7.68 19.38
C GLY A 30 8.31 -6.52 20.35
N ARG A 31 9.51 -6.31 20.92
CA ARG A 31 9.74 -5.28 21.94
C ARG A 31 9.92 -3.87 21.39
N GLY A 32 10.48 -3.74 20.15
CA GLY A 32 10.65 -2.47 19.47
C GLY A 32 9.54 -2.17 18.47
N ARG A 33 9.84 -1.31 17.49
CA ARG A 33 8.93 -0.97 16.39
C ARG A 33 9.11 -1.93 15.22
N TRP A 34 8.00 -2.24 14.55
CA TRP A 34 8.01 -2.72 13.18
C TRP A 34 8.17 -1.51 12.25
N ILE A 35 9.24 -1.47 11.46
CA ILE A 35 9.50 -0.38 10.52
C ILE A 35 9.31 -0.89 9.09
N GLU A 36 8.38 -0.29 8.34
CA GLU A 36 8.07 -0.65 6.96
C GLU A 36 8.15 0.58 6.05
N PRO A 37 9.32 0.83 5.39
CA PRO A 37 9.55 2.03 4.57
C PRO A 37 8.84 2.03 3.22
N PHE A 38 8.27 0.90 2.81
CA PHE A 38 7.56 0.70 1.56
C PHE A 38 6.19 0.09 1.83
N LEU A 39 5.30 0.85 2.49
CA LEU A 39 4.02 0.37 3.01
C LEU A 39 3.10 -0.22 1.95
N GLY A 40 3.01 0.43 0.78
CA GLY A 40 2.13 0.01 -0.31
C GLY A 40 0.70 -0.20 0.14
N SER A 41 0.21 -1.43 0.04
CA SER A 41 -1.16 -1.79 0.44
C SER A 41 -1.37 -2.03 1.94
N ALA A 42 -0.35 -1.90 2.77
CA ALA A 42 -0.32 -2.26 4.18
C ALA A 42 -0.69 -3.74 4.46
N VAL A 43 -0.55 -4.64 3.48
CA VAL A 43 -0.92 -6.05 3.68
C VAL A 43 -0.07 -6.72 4.74
N VAL A 44 1.21 -6.33 4.87
CA VAL A 44 2.13 -6.97 5.82
C VAL A 44 1.81 -6.56 7.25
N PRO A 45 1.80 -5.27 7.64
CA PRO A 45 1.50 -4.91 9.03
C PRO A 45 0.08 -5.30 9.45
N LEU A 46 -0.93 -5.28 8.54
CA LEU A 46 -2.28 -5.78 8.81
C LEU A 46 -2.35 -7.30 9.06
N ASN A 47 -1.26 -8.02 8.86
CA ASN A 47 -1.17 -9.46 9.07
C ASN A 47 -0.12 -9.88 10.09
N ILE A 48 0.97 -9.14 10.23
CA ILE A 48 1.97 -9.34 11.30
C ILE A 48 1.42 -8.84 12.62
N LEU A 49 0.67 -7.75 12.60
CA LEU A 49 0.00 -7.15 13.75
C LEU A 49 0.96 -6.65 14.85
N PRO A 50 2.03 -5.94 14.52
CA PRO A 50 2.93 -5.39 15.53
C PRO A 50 2.17 -4.40 16.44
N ASP A 51 2.53 -4.34 17.74
CA ASP A 51 1.90 -3.38 18.66
C ASP A 51 2.39 -1.95 18.41
N LEU A 52 3.67 -1.80 18.06
CA LEU A 52 4.30 -0.53 17.69
C LEU A 52 4.77 -0.61 16.24
N ALA A 53 4.47 0.38 15.42
CA ALA A 53 4.97 0.42 14.04
C ALA A 53 5.21 1.83 13.52
N LEU A 54 6.27 1.96 12.69
CA LEU A 54 6.56 3.12 11.85
C LEU A 54 6.36 2.70 10.39
N LEU A 55 5.29 3.18 9.78
CA LEU A 55 4.80 2.73 8.47
C LEU A 55 4.90 3.87 7.47
N GLY A 56 5.81 3.76 6.52
CA GLY A 56 6.10 4.81 5.57
C GLY A 56 5.91 4.43 4.11
N ASP A 57 5.66 5.44 3.31
CA ASP A 57 5.66 5.36 1.85
C ASP A 57 5.98 6.74 1.27
N SER A 58 6.65 6.78 0.14
CA SER A 58 6.90 8.03 -0.59
C SER A 58 5.63 8.59 -1.27
N ASN A 59 4.58 7.78 -1.41
CA ASN A 59 3.31 8.18 -1.98
C ASN A 59 2.38 8.79 -0.91
N PRO A 60 2.18 10.12 -0.89
CA PRO A 60 1.37 10.79 0.12
C PRO A 60 -0.09 10.35 0.13
N ASN A 61 -0.61 9.83 -0.99
CA ASN A 61 -2.01 9.41 -1.08
C ASN A 61 -2.27 8.08 -0.36
N LEU A 62 -1.27 7.18 -0.33
CA LEU A 62 -1.34 5.96 0.48
C LEU A 62 -1.35 6.31 1.97
N ILE A 63 -0.43 7.17 2.39
CA ILE A 63 -0.33 7.60 3.78
C ILE A 63 -1.58 8.35 4.23
N ARG A 64 -2.08 9.30 3.42
CA ARG A 64 -3.32 10.04 3.71
C ARG A 64 -4.52 9.11 3.86
N PHE A 65 -4.61 8.06 3.05
CA PHE A 65 -5.68 7.07 3.12
C PHE A 65 -5.65 6.30 4.46
N TYR A 66 -4.48 5.80 4.87
CA TYR A 66 -4.36 5.04 6.13
C TYR A 66 -4.46 5.94 7.37
N LYS A 67 -3.93 7.17 7.32
CA LYS A 67 -4.21 8.19 8.35
C LYS A 67 -5.71 8.48 8.46
N GLY A 68 -6.40 8.62 7.33
CA GLY A 68 -7.85 8.82 7.31
C GLY A 68 -8.63 7.68 7.96
N ILE A 69 -8.17 6.42 7.86
CA ILE A 69 -8.75 5.29 8.60
C ILE A 69 -8.44 5.43 10.11
N GLN A 70 -7.21 5.76 10.48
CA GLN A 70 -6.77 5.91 11.86
C GLN A 70 -7.54 7.03 12.59
N GLU A 71 -7.78 8.15 11.91
CA GLU A 71 -8.46 9.34 12.42
C GLU A 71 -9.99 9.26 12.33
N GLY A 72 -10.53 8.17 11.78
CA GLY A 72 -11.99 7.96 11.65
C GLY A 72 -12.65 8.78 10.53
N MET A 73 -11.88 9.39 9.63
CA MET A 73 -12.41 10.08 8.45
C MET A 73 -12.81 9.10 7.34
N VAL A 74 -12.08 7.98 7.22
CA VAL A 74 -12.35 6.89 6.28
C VAL A 74 -12.91 5.71 7.06
N THR A 75 -14.23 5.62 7.12
CA THR A 75 -14.97 4.55 7.82
C THR A 75 -15.71 3.65 6.84
N GLY A 76 -16.16 2.48 7.28
CA GLY A 76 -17.01 1.60 6.49
C GLY A 76 -18.30 2.31 6.05
N GLU A 77 -18.90 3.12 6.93
CA GLU A 77 -20.11 3.89 6.66
C GLU A 77 -19.85 5.03 5.66
N SER A 78 -18.83 5.89 5.90
CA SER A 78 -18.50 7.00 4.99
C SER A 78 -18.20 6.51 3.58
N ILE A 79 -17.48 5.38 3.46
CA ILE A 79 -17.16 4.78 2.17
C ILE A 79 -18.38 4.13 1.52
N ARG A 80 -19.28 3.53 2.30
CA ARG A 80 -20.53 2.98 1.75
C ARG A 80 -21.34 4.08 1.08
N ASN A 81 -21.65 5.15 1.82
CA ASN A 81 -22.43 6.28 1.32
C ASN A 81 -21.79 6.89 0.06
N PHE A 82 -20.48 7.07 0.10
CA PHE A 82 -19.72 7.60 -1.03
C PHE A 82 -19.76 6.68 -2.26
N LEU A 83 -19.48 5.39 -2.09
CA LEU A 83 -19.42 4.44 -3.22
C LEU A 83 -20.82 4.09 -3.78
N GLU A 84 -21.86 4.14 -2.98
CA GLU A 84 -23.24 3.98 -3.46
C GLU A 84 -23.64 5.18 -4.33
N LEU A 85 -23.35 6.41 -3.89
CA LEU A 85 -23.64 7.63 -4.65
C LEU A 85 -22.80 7.72 -5.93
N GLU A 86 -21.48 7.67 -5.80
CA GLU A 86 -20.59 7.85 -6.95
C GLU A 86 -20.55 6.62 -7.86
N GLY A 87 -20.86 5.44 -7.33
CA GLY A 87 -21.04 4.21 -8.09
C GLY A 87 -22.27 4.24 -8.98
N GLU A 88 -23.39 4.82 -8.49
CA GLU A 88 -24.59 5.00 -9.29
C GLU A 88 -24.35 6.03 -10.41
N ARG A 89 -23.67 7.14 -10.13
CA ARG A 89 -23.25 8.10 -11.16
C ARG A 89 -22.33 7.47 -12.21
N LEU A 90 -21.38 6.61 -11.75
CA LEU A 90 -20.52 5.86 -12.66
C LEU A 90 -21.33 4.94 -13.58
N ARG A 91 -22.36 4.29 -13.05
CA ARG A 91 -23.25 3.41 -13.82
C ARG A 91 -24.03 4.16 -14.90
N GLN A 92 -24.49 5.38 -14.59
CA GLN A 92 -25.25 6.22 -15.50
C GLN A 92 -24.39 6.92 -16.56
N GLU A 93 -23.24 7.45 -16.17
CA GLU A 93 -22.42 8.35 -16.98
C GLU A 93 -21.11 7.70 -17.49
N GLY A 94 -20.79 6.50 -16.98
CA GLY A 94 -19.64 5.72 -17.44
C GLY A 94 -18.29 6.41 -17.25
N GLU A 95 -17.50 6.42 -18.31
CA GLU A 95 -16.13 6.93 -18.33
C GLU A 95 -16.05 8.44 -17.99
N GLY A 96 -17.07 9.22 -18.37
CA GLY A 96 -17.11 10.65 -18.07
C GLY A 96 -17.07 10.93 -16.57
N HIS A 97 -17.86 10.18 -15.78
CA HIS A 97 -17.86 10.31 -14.33
C HIS A 97 -16.53 9.90 -13.70
N TYR A 98 -15.93 8.80 -14.17
CA TYR A 98 -14.59 8.37 -13.71
C TYR A 98 -13.55 9.48 -13.85
N TYR A 99 -13.53 10.16 -14.99
CA TYR A 99 -12.55 11.24 -15.21
C TYR A 99 -12.83 12.49 -14.37
N ARG A 100 -14.10 12.83 -14.08
CA ARG A 100 -14.43 13.91 -13.13
C ARG A 100 -13.93 13.60 -11.72
N ILE A 101 -14.12 12.36 -11.22
CA ILE A 101 -13.55 11.94 -9.93
C ILE A 101 -12.03 12.01 -9.96
N ARG A 102 -11.39 11.63 -11.07
CA ARG A 102 -9.93 11.72 -11.21
C ARG A 102 -9.41 13.16 -11.19
N GLU A 103 -10.10 14.08 -11.83
CA GLU A 103 -9.77 15.50 -11.79
C GLU A 103 -9.94 16.06 -10.38
N ARG A 104 -11.05 15.77 -9.71
CA ARG A 104 -11.29 16.16 -8.32
C ARG A 104 -10.20 15.60 -7.40
N PHE A 105 -9.88 14.33 -7.51
CA PHE A 105 -8.80 13.72 -6.75
C PHE A 105 -7.45 14.42 -7.00
N ASN A 106 -7.12 14.70 -8.24
CA ASN A 106 -5.87 15.35 -8.59
C ASN A 106 -5.76 16.80 -8.07
N SER A 107 -6.89 17.46 -7.85
CA SER A 107 -6.98 18.80 -7.26
C SER A 107 -6.96 18.78 -5.73
N GLU A 108 -7.72 17.86 -5.11
CA GLU A 108 -8.03 17.89 -3.68
C GLU A 108 -7.30 16.80 -2.87
N GLY A 109 -6.94 15.68 -3.52
CA GLY A 109 -6.29 14.55 -2.88
C GLY A 109 -7.17 13.81 -1.88
N ASN A 110 -8.51 13.83 -2.06
CA ASN A 110 -9.46 13.21 -1.14
C ASN A 110 -9.28 11.68 -1.07
N PRO A 111 -9.16 11.07 0.12
CA PRO A 111 -8.96 9.62 0.26
C PRO A 111 -10.13 8.76 -0.21
N HIS A 112 -11.37 9.26 -0.22
CA HIS A 112 -12.53 8.55 -0.77
C HIS A 112 -12.42 8.46 -2.30
N ASP A 113 -12.03 9.56 -2.97
CA ASP A 113 -11.76 9.58 -4.40
C ASP A 113 -10.62 8.64 -4.76
N PHE A 114 -9.55 8.63 -3.94
CA PHE A 114 -8.44 7.72 -4.14
C PHE A 114 -8.87 6.25 -4.12
N LEU A 115 -9.70 5.87 -3.15
CA LEU A 115 -10.26 4.51 -3.09
C LEU A 115 -11.16 4.20 -4.30
N PHE A 116 -12.02 5.14 -4.70
CA PHE A 116 -12.86 4.97 -5.89
C PHE A 116 -12.02 4.71 -7.14
N LEU A 117 -11.01 5.54 -7.38
CA LEU A 117 -10.09 5.40 -8.51
C LEU A 117 -9.31 4.08 -8.45
N ASN A 118 -8.74 3.76 -7.29
CA ASN A 118 -8.03 2.50 -7.06
C ASN A 118 -8.89 1.27 -7.39
N ARG A 119 -10.20 1.36 -7.12
CA ARG A 119 -11.13 0.24 -7.32
C ARG A 119 -11.78 0.21 -8.70
N SER A 120 -11.76 1.30 -9.45
CA SER A 120 -12.37 1.42 -10.78
C SER A 120 -11.41 1.72 -11.93
N CYS A 121 -10.11 1.88 -11.64
CA CYS A 121 -9.10 2.03 -12.70
C CYS A 121 -8.76 0.69 -13.39
N PHE A 122 -8.10 0.79 -14.53
CA PHE A 122 -7.65 -0.34 -15.35
C PHE A 122 -6.71 -1.24 -14.54
N ASN A 123 -7.06 -2.52 -14.41
CA ASN A 123 -6.32 -3.55 -13.68
C ASN A 123 -5.97 -3.23 -12.22
N GLY A 124 -6.57 -2.20 -11.61
CA GLY A 124 -6.21 -1.75 -10.27
C GLY A 124 -4.81 -1.14 -10.18
N LEU A 125 -4.31 -0.65 -11.30
CA LEU A 125 -2.99 -0.04 -11.44
C LEU A 125 -2.98 1.35 -10.79
N VAL A 126 -2.22 1.56 -9.73
CA VAL A 126 -2.01 2.88 -9.13
C VAL A 126 -0.79 3.53 -9.77
N ARG A 127 -1.05 4.48 -10.67
CA ARG A 127 -0.02 5.17 -11.42
C ARG A 127 -0.21 6.68 -11.37
N PHE A 128 0.90 7.37 -11.21
CA PHE A 128 0.96 8.83 -11.20
C PHE A 128 1.87 9.35 -12.32
N ASN A 129 1.57 10.49 -12.87
CA ASN A 129 2.44 11.17 -13.83
C ASN A 129 3.56 11.93 -13.10
N ARG A 130 4.51 12.49 -13.87
CA ARG A 130 5.64 13.26 -13.30
C ARG A 130 5.24 14.52 -12.51
N LYS A 131 3.98 14.98 -12.66
CA LYS A 131 3.42 16.10 -11.88
C LYS A 131 2.68 15.64 -10.62
N GLY A 132 2.72 14.34 -10.29
CA GLY A 132 2.03 13.76 -9.13
C GLY A 132 0.54 13.51 -9.34
N GLY A 133 0.00 13.70 -10.54
CA GLY A 133 -1.41 13.45 -10.84
C GLY A 133 -1.67 11.96 -11.16
N PHE A 134 -2.73 11.40 -10.56
CA PHE A 134 -3.20 10.06 -10.89
C PHE A 134 -3.63 9.98 -12.37
N ASN A 135 -3.09 9.02 -13.13
CA ASN A 135 -3.27 8.99 -14.58
C ASN A 135 -3.67 7.63 -15.16
N THR A 136 -4.07 6.68 -14.32
CA THR A 136 -4.57 5.41 -14.81
C THR A 136 -5.95 5.57 -15.47
N PRO A 137 -6.21 4.93 -16.61
CA PRO A 137 -7.49 5.00 -17.28
C PRO A 137 -8.58 4.20 -16.56
N PHE A 138 -9.82 4.42 -16.95
CA PHE A 138 -10.98 3.67 -16.46
C PHE A 138 -10.92 2.18 -16.86
N CYS A 139 -11.43 1.31 -15.99
CA CYS A 139 -11.50 -0.15 -16.25
C CYS A 139 -12.61 -0.57 -17.23
N ARG A 140 -13.39 0.38 -17.76
CA ARG A 140 -14.55 0.18 -18.67
C ARG A 140 -15.64 -0.73 -18.08
N LYS A 141 -15.83 -0.67 -16.74
CA LYS A 141 -16.89 -1.41 -16.02
C LYS A 141 -17.75 -0.41 -15.24
N PRO A 142 -18.80 0.17 -15.84
CA PRO A 142 -19.61 1.18 -15.17
C PRO A 142 -20.40 0.62 -13.97
N ASP A 143 -20.72 -0.66 -13.97
CA ASP A 143 -21.36 -1.38 -12.86
C ASP A 143 -20.37 -1.89 -11.79
N ARG A 144 -19.20 -1.24 -11.68
CA ARG A 144 -18.11 -1.67 -10.81
C ARG A 144 -18.51 -1.77 -9.34
N PHE A 145 -19.31 -0.81 -8.86
CA PHE A 145 -19.69 -0.68 -7.46
C PHE A 145 -21.05 -1.32 -7.15
N ARG A 146 -21.23 -2.59 -7.54
CA ARG A 146 -22.39 -3.38 -7.13
C ARG A 146 -22.43 -3.56 -5.61
N PRO A 147 -23.64 -3.71 -4.98
CA PRO A 147 -23.78 -3.76 -3.52
C PRO A 147 -22.84 -4.76 -2.82
N ALA A 148 -22.70 -5.97 -3.36
CA ALA A 148 -21.81 -6.98 -2.80
C ALA A 148 -20.32 -6.54 -2.82
N TYR A 149 -19.91 -5.77 -3.84
CA TYR A 149 -18.53 -5.27 -3.94
C TYR A 149 -18.29 -4.09 -3.00
N VAL A 150 -19.28 -3.19 -2.86
CA VAL A 150 -19.26 -2.11 -1.86
C VAL A 150 -19.15 -2.70 -0.46
N THR A 151 -20.03 -3.64 -0.10
CA THR A 151 -19.99 -4.33 1.21
C THR A 151 -18.62 -4.97 1.48
N LYS A 152 -18.01 -5.62 0.47
CA LYS A 152 -16.67 -6.19 0.60
C LYS A 152 -15.62 -5.12 0.93
N ILE A 153 -15.68 -3.95 0.29
CA ILE A 153 -14.74 -2.85 0.53
C ILE A 153 -14.93 -2.29 1.94
N CYS A 154 -16.18 -2.03 2.35
CA CYS A 154 -16.50 -1.54 3.69
C CYS A 154 -15.97 -2.49 4.78
N ASN A 155 -16.21 -3.80 4.64
CA ASN A 155 -15.69 -4.79 5.59
C ASN A 155 -14.15 -4.81 5.66
N GLN A 156 -13.45 -4.54 4.54
CA GLN A 156 -11.99 -4.41 4.54
C GLN A 156 -11.51 -3.18 5.32
N ILE A 157 -12.21 -2.05 5.16
CA ILE A 157 -11.90 -0.81 5.90
C ILE A 157 -12.16 -0.99 7.39
N GLU A 158 -13.32 -1.52 7.78
CA GLU A 158 -13.66 -1.76 9.18
C GLU A 158 -12.68 -2.72 9.86
N LYS A 159 -12.23 -3.75 9.11
CA LYS A 159 -11.22 -4.67 9.63
C LYS A 159 -9.88 -3.95 9.82
N ALA A 160 -9.44 -3.13 8.87
CA ALA A 160 -8.22 -2.32 8.99
C ALA A 160 -8.33 -1.33 10.15
N ALA A 161 -9.46 -0.62 10.27
CA ALA A 161 -9.71 0.33 11.36
C ALA A 161 -9.62 -0.33 12.74
N ARG A 162 -10.25 -1.49 12.94
CA ARG A 162 -10.16 -2.25 14.21
C ARG A 162 -8.72 -2.68 14.53
N ILE A 163 -7.94 -3.06 13.51
CA ILE A 163 -6.54 -3.44 13.72
C ILE A 163 -5.71 -2.21 14.12
N ILE A 164 -5.90 -1.10 13.43
CA ILE A 164 -5.14 0.14 13.66
C ILE A 164 -5.49 0.76 15.02
N ALA A 165 -6.77 0.84 15.36
CA ALA A 165 -7.24 1.44 16.62
C ALA A 165 -6.69 0.77 17.89
N GLY A 166 -6.35 -0.52 17.81
CA GLY A 166 -5.79 -1.26 18.96
C GLY A 166 -4.26 -1.19 19.07
N ARG A 167 -3.58 -0.31 18.29
CA ARG A 167 -2.13 -0.31 18.17
C ARG A 167 -1.53 1.08 18.05
N SER A 168 -0.27 1.20 18.41
CA SER A 168 0.51 2.46 18.28
C SER A 168 1.24 2.45 16.92
N TRP A 169 0.49 2.71 15.85
CA TRP A 169 1.02 2.80 14.50
C TRP A 169 1.15 4.26 14.08
N GLU A 170 2.30 4.61 13.56
CA GLU A 170 2.58 5.91 12.95
C GLU A 170 2.67 5.74 11.43
N PHE A 171 1.89 6.54 10.68
CA PHE A 171 1.94 6.58 9.22
C PHE A 171 2.67 7.85 8.78
N VAL A 172 3.75 7.72 8.01
CA VAL A 172 4.59 8.86 7.58
C VAL A 172 4.80 8.86 6.07
N CYS A 173 4.68 10.04 5.47
CA CYS A 173 5.08 10.24 4.09
C CYS A 173 6.54 10.70 4.08
N ALA A 174 7.45 9.80 3.78
CA ALA A 174 8.88 10.05 3.83
C ALA A 174 9.64 9.17 2.82
N ASP A 175 10.88 9.55 2.54
CA ASP A 175 11.81 8.68 1.82
C ASP A 175 12.24 7.49 2.71
N TRP A 176 12.43 6.34 2.10
CA TRP A 176 12.82 5.12 2.81
C TRP A 176 14.12 5.29 3.63
N THR A 177 15.03 6.15 3.18
CA THR A 177 16.31 6.42 3.86
C THR A 177 16.11 7.06 5.22
N GLU A 178 15.08 7.88 5.38
CA GLU A 178 14.73 8.50 6.65
C GLU A 178 14.28 7.45 7.66
N LEU A 179 13.32 6.59 7.25
CA LEU A 179 12.78 5.55 8.12
C LEU A 179 13.81 4.49 8.52
N VAL A 180 14.64 4.06 7.57
CA VAL A 180 15.68 3.06 7.85
C VAL A 180 16.72 3.59 8.84
N ARG A 181 17.05 4.89 8.82
CA ARG A 181 17.97 5.53 9.78
C ARG A 181 17.43 5.58 11.21
N GLU A 182 16.11 5.57 11.38
CA GLU A 182 15.49 5.58 12.70
C GLU A 182 15.55 4.23 13.42
N ALA A 183 15.93 3.15 12.75
CA ALA A 183 15.91 1.81 13.31
C ALA A 183 16.89 1.65 14.47
N GLY A 184 16.38 1.29 15.63
CA GLY A 184 17.11 0.96 16.86
C GLY A 184 17.32 -0.54 17.02
N LYS A 185 18.11 -0.93 18.01
CA LYS A 185 18.51 -2.34 18.24
C LYS A 185 17.36 -3.32 18.51
N ASP A 186 16.24 -2.85 19.04
CA ASP A 186 15.07 -3.67 19.40
C ASP A 186 14.00 -3.69 18.30
N ASP A 187 14.19 -2.87 17.23
CA ASP A 187 13.27 -2.77 16.10
C ASP A 187 13.41 -3.96 15.12
N PHE A 188 12.46 -4.07 14.19
CA PHE A 188 12.52 -4.98 13.06
C PHE A 188 12.17 -4.21 11.78
N VAL A 189 12.99 -4.34 10.73
CA VAL A 189 12.76 -3.63 9.46
C VAL A 189 12.28 -4.61 8.40
N TYR A 190 11.10 -4.34 7.82
CA TYR A 190 10.59 -5.06 6.65
C TYR A 190 10.66 -4.17 5.41
N CYS A 191 11.40 -4.59 4.39
CA CYS A 191 11.55 -3.87 3.14
C CYS A 191 11.00 -4.65 1.95
N ASP A 192 10.08 -4.04 1.21
CA ASP A 192 9.53 -4.54 -0.07
C ASP A 192 9.57 -3.42 -1.11
N PRO A 193 10.77 -2.99 -1.56
CA PRO A 193 10.91 -1.89 -2.50
C PRO A 193 10.38 -2.25 -3.88
N PRO A 194 10.20 -1.25 -4.76
CA PRO A 194 10.02 -1.47 -6.19
C PRO A 194 11.15 -2.31 -6.76
N TYR A 195 10.83 -3.20 -7.70
CA TYR A 195 11.84 -4.09 -8.26
C TYR A 195 12.60 -3.42 -9.40
N ALA A 196 13.91 -3.30 -9.25
CA ALA A 196 14.80 -2.77 -10.28
C ALA A 196 14.64 -3.54 -11.60
N GLY A 197 14.68 -2.85 -12.73
CA GLY A 197 14.57 -3.44 -14.06
C GLY A 197 13.17 -3.89 -14.49
N ARG A 198 12.13 -3.69 -13.67
CA ARG A 198 10.73 -3.77 -14.10
C ARG A 198 10.19 -2.39 -14.43
N PHE A 199 9.23 -2.31 -15.36
CA PHE A 199 8.46 -1.08 -15.57
C PHE A 199 7.75 -0.74 -14.26
N ASN A 200 8.25 0.27 -13.57
CA ASN A 200 7.72 0.72 -12.30
C ASN A 200 6.82 1.91 -12.56
N ASP A 201 5.51 1.69 -12.52
CA ASP A 201 4.49 2.75 -12.48
C ASP A 201 4.36 3.34 -11.05
N TYR A 202 5.47 3.34 -10.29
CA TYR A 202 5.51 3.86 -8.93
C TYR A 202 5.62 5.38 -8.91
N PHE A 203 5.25 5.98 -7.80
CA PHE A 203 5.29 7.42 -7.57
C PHE A 203 6.69 8.00 -7.82
N ASN A 204 7.74 7.25 -7.47
CA ASN A 204 9.14 7.57 -7.74
C ASN A 204 9.81 6.48 -8.59
N SER A 205 10.80 6.87 -9.41
CA SER A 205 11.67 5.92 -10.10
C SER A 205 12.51 5.14 -9.08
N TRP A 206 12.77 3.86 -9.36
CA TRP A 206 13.64 3.00 -8.55
C TRP A 206 14.77 2.49 -9.43
N SER A 207 15.98 2.91 -9.13
CA SER A 207 17.18 2.58 -9.90
C SER A 207 17.96 1.40 -9.28
N ASP A 208 18.97 0.92 -10.00
CA ASP A 208 19.91 -0.06 -9.46
C ASP A 208 20.75 0.53 -8.34
N GLU A 209 21.10 1.82 -8.43
CA GLU A 209 21.81 2.54 -7.36
C GLU A 209 20.96 2.63 -6.08
N ASP A 210 19.64 2.84 -6.19
CA ASP A 210 18.74 2.85 -5.04
C ASP A 210 18.69 1.49 -4.35
N ALA A 211 18.65 0.40 -5.13
CA ALA A 211 18.70 -0.95 -4.59
C ALA A 211 20.02 -1.24 -3.87
N GLU A 212 21.17 -0.80 -4.42
CA GLU A 212 22.47 -0.94 -3.76
C GLU A 212 22.59 -0.12 -2.48
N ARG A 213 22.07 1.10 -2.49
CA ARG A 213 22.00 1.96 -1.30
C ARG A 213 21.15 1.31 -0.20
N LEU A 214 19.99 0.74 -0.57
CA LEU A 214 19.13 0.03 0.38
C LEU A 214 19.86 -1.18 0.97
N GLU A 215 20.46 -2.04 0.16
CA GLU A 215 21.22 -3.20 0.64
C GLU A 215 22.33 -2.81 1.62
N LYS A 216 23.09 -1.76 1.30
CA LYS A 216 24.14 -1.24 2.20
C LYS A 216 23.56 -0.73 3.52
N SER A 217 22.44 -0.01 3.46
CA SER A 217 21.76 0.51 4.64
C SER A 217 21.23 -0.62 5.52
N LEU A 218 20.61 -1.65 4.92
CA LEU A 218 20.07 -2.81 5.66
C LEU A 218 21.19 -3.61 6.34
N LYS A 219 22.33 -3.83 5.67
CA LYS A 219 23.49 -4.53 6.26
C LYS A 219 24.13 -3.77 7.43
N ALA A 220 23.93 -2.46 7.51
CA ALA A 220 24.45 -1.62 8.58
C ALA A 220 23.46 -1.44 9.75
N LEU A 221 22.28 -2.04 9.68
CA LEU A 221 21.27 -1.92 10.74
C LEU A 221 21.73 -2.58 12.05
N PRO A 222 21.38 -1.98 13.21
CA PRO A 222 21.62 -2.59 14.51
C PRO A 222 20.58 -3.65 14.90
N CYS A 223 19.60 -3.92 14.05
CA CYS A 223 18.46 -4.79 14.28
C CYS A 223 18.23 -5.77 13.13
N PRO A 224 17.47 -6.84 13.34
CA PRO A 224 17.09 -7.76 12.27
C PRO A 224 16.20 -7.09 11.22
N PHE A 225 16.31 -7.62 9.98
CA PHE A 225 15.47 -7.16 8.87
C PHE A 225 15.04 -8.31 7.96
N LEU A 226 13.96 -8.10 7.23
CA LEU A 226 13.52 -8.97 6.15
C LEU A 226 13.39 -8.16 4.86
N TYR A 227 14.16 -8.56 3.84
CA TYR A 227 14.17 -7.89 2.54
C TYR A 227 13.50 -8.76 1.49
N SER A 228 12.38 -8.27 0.94
CA SER A 228 11.62 -8.93 -0.12
C SER A 228 12.18 -8.55 -1.49
N MET A 229 12.61 -9.55 -2.26
CA MET A 229 13.04 -9.36 -3.64
C MET A 229 12.54 -10.51 -4.52
N TRP A 230 12.46 -10.29 -5.82
CA TRP A 230 12.15 -11.35 -6.78
C TRP A 230 13.42 -12.13 -7.14
N SER A 231 13.31 -13.44 -7.35
CA SER A 231 14.44 -14.29 -7.75
C SER A 231 14.58 -14.37 -9.28
N GLU A 232 13.52 -14.85 -9.92
CA GLU A 232 13.47 -15.04 -11.37
C GLU A 232 12.02 -15.06 -11.87
N ASN A 233 11.82 -14.84 -13.15
CA ASN A 233 10.57 -15.08 -13.85
C ASN A 233 10.87 -15.70 -15.23
N ARG A 234 9.83 -16.00 -16.02
CA ARG A 234 9.95 -16.62 -17.35
C ARG A 234 10.94 -15.92 -18.30
N TYR A 235 11.26 -14.65 -18.08
CA TYR A 235 12.06 -13.82 -19.00
C TYR A 235 13.36 -13.29 -18.42
N ARG A 236 13.51 -13.25 -17.08
CA ARG A 236 14.66 -12.63 -16.41
C ARG A 236 14.96 -13.32 -15.08
N ARG A 237 16.25 -13.32 -14.71
CA ARG A 237 16.78 -13.72 -13.41
C ARG A 237 17.30 -12.49 -12.67
N ASN A 238 17.12 -12.45 -11.35
CA ASN A 238 17.68 -11.41 -10.53
C ASN A 238 19.11 -11.81 -10.10
N GLU A 239 20.11 -11.23 -10.76
CA GLU A 239 21.51 -11.54 -10.49
C GLU A 239 21.97 -11.16 -9.08
N ARG A 240 21.23 -10.28 -8.37
CA ARG A 240 21.54 -9.84 -7.00
C ARG A 240 21.25 -10.91 -5.94
N MET A 241 20.36 -11.86 -6.20
CA MET A 241 20.07 -12.96 -5.24
C MET A 241 21.20 -14.01 -5.15
N HIS A 242 22.20 -13.91 -5.99
CA HIS A 242 23.28 -14.91 -6.10
C HIS A 242 24.65 -14.32 -5.77
N LYS A 243 24.70 -13.10 -5.25
CA LYS A 243 25.88 -12.46 -4.67
C LYS A 243 25.80 -12.48 -3.16
#